data_4a10a7aa7387cad805d0baa83b77252c
#
_entry.id   4a10a7aa7387cad805d0baa83b77252c
#
_cell.length_a   1.000
_cell.length_b   1.000
_cell.length_c   1.000
_cell.angle_alpha   90.00
_cell.angle_beta   90.00
_cell.angle_gamma   90.00
#
_symmetry.space_group_name_H-M   'P 1'
#
loop_
_entity.id
_entity.type
_entity.pdbx_description
1 polymer ?
#
loop_
_entity_poly.entity_id
_entity_poly.type
_entity_poly.pdbx_seq_one_letter_code
_entity_poly.pdbx_strand_id
1 'polypeptide(L)'
;HSGPGQRGSAHPIRDAPHVGGLIYYSFDFTYRQDLRELALDNYGLVTTWQASEAGVPAVMLRQLAARGGLVRLGHGLYRFPLSEIRPTFFDSFAEAVARVGRGAYLTHDAVLALHGLGLVNPRRIRVGTPRRVRTDVGNTVQIVHRRDLSADALTEYEGIPSTTVSQALADCD
;
A
#
# COMPACT_ATOMS: atom_id res chain seq x y z
N HIS A 1 -26.68 15.96 -6.79
CA HIS A 1 -26.27 15.53 -6.13
C HIS A 1 -25.03 15.57 -5.74
N SER A 2 -24.79 15.94 -4.90
CA SER A 2 -23.56 16.18 -4.33
C SER A 2 -22.99 15.03 -3.66
N GLY A 3 -22.93 13.98 -4.25
CA GLY A 3 -22.36 12.81 -3.65
C GLY A 3 -20.86 12.94 -3.46
N PRO A 4 -20.31 12.03 -2.73
CA PRO A 4 -18.88 12.04 -2.47
C PRO A 4 -18.03 12.07 -3.74
N GLY A 5 -18.57 11.60 -4.82
CA GLY A 5 -17.83 11.58 -6.05
C GLY A 5 -17.56 12.93 -6.65
N GLN A 6 -18.31 13.91 -6.22
CA GLN A 6 -18.11 15.21 -6.80
C GLN A 6 -16.88 15.89 -6.29
N ARG A 7 -16.44 15.50 -5.13
CA ARG A 7 -15.25 16.06 -4.59
C ARG A 7 -14.03 15.72 -5.44
N GLY A 8 -14.03 14.58 -6.03
CA GLY A 8 -12.94 14.17 -6.86
C GLY A 8 -12.93 14.76 -8.24
N SER A 9 -13.87 15.57 -8.52
CA SER A 9 -13.98 16.13 -9.82
C SER A 9 -12.91 17.16 -10.05
N ALA A 10 -12.13 16.97 -11.05
CA ALA A 10 -11.15 17.94 -11.46
C ALA A 10 -11.74 19.04 -12.31
N HIS A 11 -13.02 18.92 -12.62
CA HIS A 11 -13.63 19.89 -13.50
C HIS A 11 -13.56 21.33 -13.01
N PRO A 12 -13.80 21.60 -11.73
CA PRO A 12 -13.69 22.98 -11.30
C PRO A 12 -12.33 23.58 -11.54
N ILE A 13 -11.31 22.77 -11.45
CA ILE A 13 -9.97 23.26 -11.71
C ILE A 13 -9.73 23.51 -13.18
N ARG A 14 -10.18 22.58 -14.01
CA ARG A 14 -10.00 22.73 -15.44
C ARG A 14 -10.72 23.94 -15.97
N ASP A 15 -11.90 24.15 -15.48
CA ASP A 15 -12.73 25.20 -15.95
C ASP A 15 -12.48 26.51 -15.24
N ALA A 16 -11.70 26.50 -14.22
CA ALA A 16 -11.45 27.69 -13.46
C ALA A 16 -10.58 28.62 -14.27
N PRO A 17 -10.95 29.83 -14.37
CA PRO A 17 -10.09 30.80 -14.97
C PRO A 17 -8.87 30.89 -14.07
N HIS A 18 -7.90 31.38 -14.50
CA HIS A 18 -6.70 31.33 -13.88
C HIS A 18 -6.57 32.16 -12.69
N VAL A 19 -7.46 32.03 -11.85
CA VAL A 19 -7.30 32.55 -10.58
C VAL A 19 -6.30 31.76 -9.96
N GLY A 20 -5.89 31.08 -10.63
CA GLY A 20 -4.90 30.78 -10.39
C GLY A 20 -4.31 29.82 -9.54
N GLY A 21 -3.22 30.10 -9.01
CA GLY A 21 -2.49 29.26 -8.12
C GLY A 21 -3.24 28.86 -6.90
N LEU A 22 -4.13 29.71 -6.40
CA LEU A 22 -4.90 29.39 -5.22
C LEU A 22 -5.81 28.18 -5.39
N ILE A 23 -6.42 28.05 -6.55
CA ILE A 23 -7.29 26.91 -6.82
C ILE A 23 -6.50 25.62 -6.91
N TYR A 24 -5.36 25.67 -7.54
CA TYR A 24 -4.49 24.49 -7.62
C TYR A 24 -4.00 24.07 -6.24
N TYR A 25 -3.61 25.01 -5.41
CA TYR A 25 -3.17 24.68 -4.06
C TYR A 25 -4.30 24.06 -3.24
N SER A 26 -5.49 24.58 -3.36
CA SER A 26 -6.63 24.02 -2.63
C SER A 26 -6.91 22.59 -3.07
N PHE A 27 -6.83 22.33 -4.37
CA PHE A 27 -7.10 21.02 -4.91
C PHE A 27 -6.03 20.04 -4.52
N ASP A 28 -4.76 20.44 -4.65
CA ASP A 28 -3.64 19.62 -4.20
C ASP A 28 -3.76 19.30 -2.72
N PHE A 29 -4.17 20.27 -1.91
CA PHE A 29 -4.36 20.04 -0.50
C PHE A 29 -5.44 19.02 -0.23
N THR A 30 -6.54 19.06 -0.98
CA THR A 30 -7.63 18.09 -0.84
C THR A 30 -7.16 16.69 -1.21
N TYR A 31 -6.47 16.54 -2.32
CA TYR A 31 -5.93 15.27 -2.72
C TYR A 31 -4.92 14.74 -1.70
N ARG A 32 -4.08 15.61 -1.19
CA ARG A 32 -3.08 15.22 -0.21
C ARG A 32 -3.73 14.74 1.08
N GLN A 33 -4.82 15.38 1.49
CA GLN A 33 -5.58 14.95 2.66
C GLN A 33 -6.20 13.58 2.44
N ASP A 34 -6.79 13.36 1.28
CA ASP A 34 -7.38 12.07 0.95
C ASP A 34 -6.32 10.96 0.98
N LEU A 35 -5.16 11.25 0.42
CA LEU A 35 -4.07 10.28 0.40
C LEU A 35 -3.54 10.02 1.81
N ARG A 36 -3.49 11.06 2.64
CA ARG A 36 -3.01 10.91 4.02
C ARG A 36 -3.94 10.02 4.83
N GLU A 37 -5.24 10.17 4.62
CA GLU A 37 -6.23 9.31 5.29
C GLU A 37 -6.04 7.85 4.88
N LEU A 38 -5.84 7.59 3.60
CA LEU A 38 -5.55 6.24 3.13
C LEU A 38 -4.26 5.71 3.76
N ALA A 39 -3.24 6.53 3.80
CA ALA A 39 -1.94 6.12 4.31
C ALA A 39 -1.99 5.83 5.81
N LEU A 40 -2.75 6.59 6.57
CA LEU A 40 -2.88 6.37 8.02
C LEU A 40 -3.46 4.99 8.31
N ASP A 41 -4.31 4.49 7.43
CA ASP A 41 -4.91 3.17 7.58
C ASP A 41 -4.03 2.07 6.97
N ASN A 42 -2.89 2.42 6.39
CA ASN A 42 -2.08 1.46 5.66
C ASN A 42 -0.58 1.69 5.88
N TYR A 43 -0.21 1.96 7.11
CA TYR A 43 1.20 2.06 7.53
C TYR A 43 1.99 3.09 6.73
N GLY A 44 1.35 4.19 6.37
CA GLY A 44 1.98 5.25 5.60
C GLY A 44 2.06 5.00 4.12
N LEU A 45 1.53 3.87 3.65
CA LEU A 45 1.62 3.46 2.25
C LEU A 45 0.42 3.92 1.45
N VAL A 46 0.66 4.23 0.20
CA VAL A 46 -0.40 4.55 -0.77
C VAL A 46 -0.06 3.85 -2.08
N THR A 47 -1.00 3.07 -2.58
CA THR A 47 -0.85 2.48 -3.91
C THR A 47 -1.63 3.29 -4.93
N THR A 48 -1.20 3.21 -6.18
CA THR A 48 -1.88 3.90 -7.26
C THR A 48 -3.34 3.45 -7.38
N TRP A 49 -3.59 2.15 -7.18
CA TRP A 49 -4.96 1.65 -7.31
C TRP A 49 -5.86 2.13 -6.15
N GLN A 50 -5.33 2.20 -4.92
CA GLN A 50 -6.10 2.75 -3.80
C GLN A 50 -6.41 4.23 -4.01
N ALA A 51 -5.43 4.97 -4.47
CA ALA A 51 -5.62 6.39 -4.76
C ALA A 51 -6.69 6.58 -5.84
N SER A 52 -6.64 5.78 -6.89
CA SER A 52 -7.62 5.84 -7.96
C SER A 52 -9.02 5.58 -7.45
N GLU A 53 -9.20 4.59 -6.58
CA GLU A 53 -10.50 4.29 -6.01
C GLU A 53 -11.00 5.44 -5.13
N ALA A 54 -10.11 6.18 -4.54
CA ALA A 54 -10.47 7.34 -3.73
C ALA A 54 -10.64 8.62 -4.55
N GLY A 55 -10.51 8.52 -5.86
CA GLY A 55 -10.69 9.67 -6.74
C GLY A 55 -9.44 10.50 -6.97
N VAL A 56 -8.28 9.99 -6.62
CA VAL A 56 -7.01 10.70 -6.80
C VAL A 56 -6.28 10.12 -8.01
N PRO A 57 -6.08 10.93 -9.05
CA PRO A 57 -5.40 10.44 -10.26
C PRO A 57 -3.93 10.08 -10.00
N ALA A 58 -3.45 9.09 -10.74
CA ALA A 58 -2.07 8.65 -10.60
C ALA A 58 -1.05 9.77 -10.83
N VAL A 59 -1.38 10.72 -11.70
CA VAL A 59 -0.48 11.84 -11.98
C VAL A 59 -0.23 12.67 -10.71
N MET A 60 -1.22 12.75 -9.82
CA MET A 60 -1.05 13.50 -8.57
C MET A 60 -0.03 12.85 -7.66
N LEU A 61 0.00 11.51 -7.64
CA LEU A 61 1.01 10.79 -6.86
C LEU A 61 2.41 11.11 -7.37
N ARG A 62 2.58 11.12 -8.69
CA ARG A 62 3.87 11.44 -9.29
C ARG A 62 4.28 12.87 -9.00
N GLN A 63 3.34 13.80 -9.07
CA GLN A 63 3.63 15.20 -8.78
C GLN A 63 4.01 15.42 -7.33
N LEU A 64 3.28 14.78 -6.42
CA LEU A 64 3.60 14.89 -5.00
C LEU A 64 4.97 14.28 -4.71
N ALA A 65 5.29 13.16 -5.33
CA ALA A 65 6.61 12.55 -5.16
C ALA A 65 7.71 13.46 -5.70
N ALA A 66 7.48 14.09 -6.85
CA ALA A 66 8.46 15.00 -7.42
C ALA A 66 8.73 16.21 -6.52
N ARG A 67 7.75 16.61 -5.71
CA ARG A 67 7.89 17.74 -4.79
C ARG A 67 8.32 17.32 -3.40
N GLY A 68 8.57 16.05 -3.18
CA GLY A 68 9.00 15.56 -1.87
C GLY A 68 7.87 15.29 -0.89
N GLY A 69 6.61 15.41 -1.31
CA GLY A 69 5.48 15.13 -0.44
C GLY A 69 5.18 13.64 -0.28
N LEU A 70 5.66 12.83 -1.19
CA LEU A 70 5.60 11.37 -1.12
C LEU A 70 6.97 10.82 -1.50
N VAL A 71 7.23 9.60 -1.07
CA VAL A 71 8.43 8.86 -1.48
C VAL A 71 7.97 7.68 -2.32
N ARG A 72 8.52 7.56 -3.52
CA ARG A 72 8.19 6.43 -4.37
C ARG A 72 9.03 5.22 -3.93
N LEU A 73 8.37 4.12 -3.62
CA LEU A 73 9.04 2.90 -3.18
C LEU A 73 9.21 1.88 -4.31
N GLY A 74 8.34 1.95 -5.31
CA GLY A 74 8.39 1.02 -6.42
C GLY A 74 7.26 1.33 -7.38
N HIS A 75 6.98 0.40 -8.27
CA HIS A 75 5.94 0.58 -9.27
C HIS A 75 4.57 0.73 -8.59
N GLY A 76 3.95 1.89 -8.77
CA GLY A 76 2.63 2.15 -8.24
C GLY A 76 2.55 2.17 -6.71
N LEU A 77 3.67 2.31 -6.03
CA LEU A 77 3.70 2.27 -4.57
C LEU A 77 4.47 3.47 -4.02
N TYR A 78 3.84 4.19 -3.13
CA TYR A 78 4.38 5.37 -2.50
C TYR A 78 4.17 5.30 -1.00
N ARG A 79 4.90 6.11 -0.28
CA ARG A 79 4.64 6.30 1.14
C ARG A 79 4.79 7.75 1.51
N PHE A 80 4.15 8.15 2.57
CA PHE A 80 4.41 9.46 3.16
C PHE A 80 5.78 9.42 3.84
N PRO A 81 6.49 10.57 3.85
CA PRO A 81 7.77 10.63 4.55
C PRO A 81 7.64 10.19 6.01
N LEU A 82 8.67 9.58 6.53
CA LEU A 82 8.68 9.08 7.90
C LEU A 82 8.48 10.17 8.93
N SER A 83 8.80 11.41 8.56
CA SER A 83 8.57 12.57 9.43
C SER A 83 7.08 12.89 9.58
N GLU A 84 6.26 12.46 8.63
CA GLU A 84 4.82 12.75 8.67
C GLU A 84 4.01 11.61 9.24
N ILE A 85 4.39 10.37 8.91
CA ILE A 85 3.74 9.18 9.45
C ILE A 85 4.83 8.30 10.00
N ARG A 86 4.79 8.10 11.31
CA ARG A 86 5.84 7.37 12.01
C ARG A 86 5.87 5.91 11.61
N PRO A 87 7.06 5.35 11.46
CA PRO A 87 7.18 3.93 11.17
C PRO A 87 6.80 3.09 12.38
N THR A 88 6.34 1.88 12.12
CA THR A 88 6.01 0.89 13.15
C THR A 88 6.74 -0.41 12.82
N PHE A 89 6.65 -1.35 13.77
CA PHE A 89 7.17 -2.70 13.54
C PHE A 89 6.54 -3.36 12.31
N PHE A 90 5.31 -3.01 11.99
CA PHE A 90 4.57 -3.68 10.91
C PHE A 90 4.85 -3.14 9.52
N ASP A 91 5.54 -2.02 9.42
CA ASP A 91 5.72 -1.33 8.14
C ASP A 91 6.36 -2.19 7.08
N SER A 92 7.42 -2.91 7.41
CA SER A 92 8.14 -3.72 6.42
C SER A 92 7.28 -4.85 5.89
N PHE A 93 6.41 -5.41 6.72
CA PHE A 93 5.50 -6.46 6.29
C PHE A 93 4.42 -5.91 5.36
N ALA A 94 3.84 -4.78 5.74
CA ALA A 94 2.83 -4.12 4.91
C ALA A 94 3.42 -3.71 3.56
N GLU A 95 4.63 -3.17 3.57
CA GLU A 95 5.31 -2.77 2.35
C GLU A 95 5.58 -3.97 1.44
N ALA A 96 6.01 -5.09 2.02
CA ALA A 96 6.29 -6.30 1.24
C ALA A 96 5.04 -6.77 0.49
N VAL A 97 3.91 -6.81 1.19
CA VAL A 97 2.63 -7.21 0.57
C VAL A 97 2.25 -6.21 -0.53
N ALA A 98 2.38 -4.93 -0.25
CA ALA A 98 2.01 -3.89 -1.21
C ALA A 98 2.88 -3.94 -2.47
N ARG A 99 4.16 -4.29 -2.34
CA ARG A 99 5.06 -4.40 -3.49
C ARG A 99 4.66 -5.53 -4.43
N VAL A 100 4.12 -6.60 -3.89
CA VAL A 100 3.67 -7.73 -4.70
C VAL A 100 2.34 -7.41 -5.37
N GLY A 101 1.42 -6.77 -4.65
CA GLY A 101 0.21 -6.25 -5.26
C GLY A 101 -1.07 -6.81 -4.64
N ARG A 102 -2.17 -6.53 -5.32
CA ARG A 102 -3.49 -6.92 -4.83
C ARG A 102 -3.62 -8.43 -4.74
N GLY A 103 -4.21 -8.87 -3.65
CA GLY A 103 -4.40 -10.30 -3.42
C GLY A 103 -3.19 -11.01 -2.85
N ALA A 104 -2.09 -10.29 -2.62
CA ALA A 104 -0.91 -10.86 -2.00
C ALA A 104 -1.09 -10.94 -0.48
N TYR A 105 -0.34 -11.81 0.15
CA TYR A 105 -0.44 -12.07 1.58
C TYR A 105 0.89 -12.60 2.12
N LEU A 106 1.15 -12.35 3.39
CA LEU A 106 2.34 -12.90 4.03
C LEU A 106 2.19 -14.42 4.21
N THR A 107 3.29 -15.13 4.12
CA THR A 107 3.28 -16.58 4.22
C THR A 107 4.56 -17.08 4.90
N HIS A 108 4.58 -18.34 5.30
CA HIS A 108 5.73 -19.00 5.90
C HIS A 108 6.24 -18.26 7.14
N ASP A 109 7.55 -18.15 7.27
CA ASP A 109 8.18 -17.56 8.44
C ASP A 109 7.86 -16.07 8.62
N ALA A 110 7.44 -15.39 7.55
CA ALA A 110 7.03 -13.99 7.67
C ALA A 110 5.81 -13.86 8.58
N VAL A 111 4.88 -14.82 8.53
CA VAL A 111 3.71 -14.81 9.41
C VAL A 111 4.12 -14.99 10.86
N LEU A 112 5.06 -15.89 11.11
CA LEU A 112 5.54 -16.12 12.47
C LEU A 112 6.24 -14.86 13.01
N ALA A 113 7.05 -14.23 12.19
CA ALA A 113 7.71 -12.99 12.56
C ALA A 113 6.71 -11.86 12.83
N LEU A 114 5.67 -11.78 12.01
CA LEU A 114 4.61 -10.79 12.17
C LEU A 114 3.93 -10.91 13.53
N HIS A 115 3.72 -12.13 13.99
CA HIS A 115 3.09 -12.40 15.26
C HIS A 115 4.07 -12.39 16.43
N GLY A 116 5.34 -12.14 16.19
CA GLY A 116 6.35 -12.14 17.21
C GLY A 116 6.64 -13.54 17.76
N LEU A 117 6.39 -14.57 16.97
CA LEU A 117 6.58 -15.94 17.38
C LEU A 117 7.96 -16.45 16.96
N GLY A 118 8.66 -17.08 17.89
CA GLY A 118 9.97 -17.66 17.62
C GLY A 118 11.06 -16.61 17.48
N LEU A 119 12.26 -17.09 17.18
CA LEU A 119 13.43 -16.24 17.01
C LEU A 119 13.71 -15.96 15.54
N VAL A 120 12.70 -16.08 14.71
CA VAL A 120 12.87 -15.98 13.28
C VAL A 120 13.03 -14.52 12.88
N ASN A 121 14.09 -14.24 12.17
CA ASN A 121 14.30 -12.92 11.58
C ASN A 121 14.61 -13.16 10.10
N PRO A 122 13.58 -13.34 9.28
CA PRO A 122 13.80 -13.72 7.89
C PRO A 122 14.53 -12.61 7.14
N ARG A 123 15.51 -13.02 6.33
CA ARG A 123 16.24 -12.08 5.48
C ARG A 123 15.33 -11.48 4.43
N ARG A 124 14.38 -12.27 3.97
CA ARG A 124 13.40 -11.84 3.00
C ARG A 124 12.03 -12.13 3.56
N ILE A 125 11.12 -11.24 3.27
CA ILE A 125 9.74 -11.42 3.66
C ILE A 125 9.04 -12.20 2.57
N ARG A 126 8.52 -13.37 2.91
CA ARG A 126 7.83 -14.24 1.95
C ARG A 126 6.40 -13.78 1.78
N VAL A 127 6.04 -13.51 0.53
CA VAL A 127 4.72 -13.02 0.17
C VAL A 127 4.13 -13.96 -0.85
N GLY A 128 2.96 -14.52 -0.53
CA GLY A 128 2.24 -15.40 -1.43
C GLY A 128 1.34 -14.64 -2.36
N THR A 129 1.16 -15.17 -3.55
CA THR A 129 0.24 -14.60 -4.51
C THR A 129 -0.21 -15.68 -5.50
N PRO A 130 -1.48 -15.67 -5.92
CA PRO A 130 -1.91 -16.56 -6.98
C PRO A 130 -1.59 -16.02 -8.37
N ARG A 131 -1.12 -14.75 -8.45
CA ARG A 131 -0.89 -14.08 -9.72
C ARG A 131 0.57 -14.09 -10.10
N ARG A 132 0.82 -14.01 -11.39
CA ARG A 132 2.17 -13.81 -11.87
C ARG A 132 2.60 -12.38 -11.64
N VAL A 133 3.74 -12.20 -10.99
CA VAL A 133 4.27 -10.87 -10.71
C VAL A 133 5.35 -10.56 -11.75
N ARG A 134 5.20 -9.42 -12.40
CA ARG A 134 6.13 -9.00 -13.46
C ARG A 134 6.94 -7.76 -13.09
N THR A 135 6.57 -7.11 -12.00
CA THR A 135 7.30 -5.94 -11.56
C THR A 135 8.42 -6.34 -10.62
N ASP A 136 9.40 -5.48 -10.51
CA ASP A 136 10.49 -5.66 -9.55
C ASP A 136 9.95 -5.37 -8.15
N VAL A 137 10.06 -6.34 -7.26
CA VAL A 137 9.58 -6.20 -5.88
C VAL A 137 10.73 -5.90 -4.91
N GLY A 138 11.93 -5.73 -5.43
CA GLY A 138 13.10 -5.48 -4.59
C GLY A 138 13.68 -6.78 -4.05
N ASN A 139 14.78 -6.64 -3.31
CA ASN A 139 15.51 -7.81 -2.83
C ASN A 139 15.15 -8.23 -1.40
N THR A 140 14.22 -7.51 -0.77
CA THR A 140 13.76 -7.86 0.58
C THR A 140 12.50 -8.74 0.56
N VAL A 141 11.94 -8.98 -0.62
CA VAL A 141 10.70 -9.74 -0.78
C VAL A 141 11.00 -11.01 -1.55
N GLN A 142 10.46 -12.12 -1.08
CA GLN A 142 10.50 -13.39 -1.81
C GLN A 142 9.09 -13.78 -2.18
N ILE A 143 8.82 -13.90 -3.46
CA ILE A 143 7.49 -14.24 -3.96
C ILE A 143 7.31 -15.75 -3.93
N VAL A 144 6.16 -16.17 -3.41
CA VAL A 144 5.76 -17.59 -3.40
C VAL A 144 4.46 -17.68 -4.20
N HIS A 145 4.54 -18.33 -5.35
CA HIS A 145 3.35 -18.52 -6.19
C HIS A 145 2.52 -19.67 -5.64
N ARG A 146 1.29 -19.39 -5.28
CA ARG A 146 0.39 -20.39 -4.71
C ARG A 146 -1.03 -20.14 -5.17
N ARG A 147 -1.71 -21.20 -5.55
CA ARG A 147 -3.13 -21.16 -5.91
C ARG A 147 -3.94 -22.16 -5.12
N ASP A 148 -3.29 -22.89 -4.21
CA ASP A 148 -3.87 -24.02 -3.53
C ASP A 148 -4.37 -23.72 -2.13
N LEU A 149 -4.28 -22.48 -1.68
CA LEU A 149 -4.76 -22.15 -0.35
C LEU A 149 -6.27 -22.03 -0.31
N SER A 150 -6.87 -22.64 0.69
CA SER A 150 -8.30 -22.47 0.94
C SER A 150 -8.55 -21.11 1.56
N ALA A 151 -9.80 -20.65 1.45
CA ALA A 151 -10.17 -19.34 1.97
C ALA A 151 -9.97 -19.23 3.47
N ASP A 152 -10.15 -20.34 4.21
CA ASP A 152 -9.99 -20.32 5.66
C ASP A 152 -8.52 -20.37 6.10
N ALA A 153 -7.59 -20.56 5.18
CA ALA A 153 -6.16 -20.42 5.47
C ALA A 153 -5.68 -18.98 5.35
N LEU A 154 -6.52 -18.07 4.87
CA LEU A 154 -6.18 -16.66 4.68
C LEU A 154 -6.92 -15.81 5.70
N THR A 155 -6.22 -14.81 6.20
CA THR A 155 -6.76 -13.88 7.20
C THR A 155 -6.05 -12.54 7.10
N GLU A 156 -6.29 -11.69 8.07
CA GLU A 156 -5.54 -10.45 8.23
C GLU A 156 -5.06 -10.35 9.67
N TYR A 157 -3.88 -9.81 9.84
CA TYR A 157 -3.37 -9.49 11.16
C TYR A 157 -2.90 -8.04 11.15
N GLU A 158 -3.44 -7.23 12.04
CA GLU A 158 -3.16 -5.78 12.08
C GLU A 158 -3.39 -5.13 10.72
N GLY A 159 -4.42 -5.57 10.01
CA GLY A 159 -4.77 -5.05 8.69
C GLY A 159 -3.90 -5.56 7.55
N ILE A 160 -2.95 -6.46 7.81
CA ILE A 160 -2.06 -6.98 6.78
C ILE A 160 -2.52 -8.38 6.38
N PRO A 161 -2.78 -8.61 5.08
CA PRO A 161 -3.18 -9.94 4.63
C PRO A 161 -2.10 -10.98 4.91
N SER A 162 -2.49 -12.12 5.43
CA SER A 162 -1.54 -13.18 5.77
C SER A 162 -2.23 -14.53 5.78
N THR A 163 -1.44 -15.61 5.78
CA THR A 163 -2.01 -16.89 6.15
C THR A 163 -2.25 -16.93 7.65
N THR A 164 -3.05 -17.89 8.09
CA THR A 164 -3.15 -18.16 9.52
C THR A 164 -1.82 -18.67 10.06
N VAL A 165 -1.62 -18.55 11.36
CA VAL A 165 -0.42 -19.09 12.00
C VAL A 165 -0.32 -20.60 11.79
N SER A 166 -1.46 -21.29 11.88
CA SER A 166 -1.51 -22.73 11.66
C SER A 166 -0.99 -23.11 10.27
N GLN A 167 -1.45 -22.40 9.25
CA GLN A 167 -0.99 -22.63 7.88
C GLN A 167 0.50 -22.32 7.75
N ALA A 168 0.95 -21.23 8.36
CA ALA A 168 2.35 -20.84 8.30
C ALA A 168 3.27 -21.89 8.92
N LEU A 169 2.84 -22.45 10.03
CA LEU A 169 3.60 -23.53 10.68
C LEU A 169 3.71 -24.76 9.78
N ALA A 170 2.60 -25.13 9.13
CA ALA A 170 2.62 -26.24 8.19
C ALA A 170 3.53 -25.96 7.00
N ASP A 171 3.54 -24.72 6.52
CA ASP A 171 4.36 -24.34 5.38
C ASP A 171 5.86 -24.36 5.69
N CYS A 172 6.22 -24.12 6.94
CA CYS A 172 7.63 -24.07 7.32
C CYS A 172 8.24 -25.45 7.58
N ASP A 173 7.42 -26.48 7.64
CA ASP A 173 7.92 -27.87 7.77
C ASP A 173 8.49 -28.39 6.41
#